data_244f4e0e65f29152086689d6c3b9ddd7
#
_entry.id   244f4e0e65f29152086689d6c3b9ddd7
#
_cell.length_a   1.000
_cell.length_b   1.000
_cell.length_c   1.000
_cell.angle_alpha   90.00
_cell.angle_beta   90.00
_cell.angle_gamma   90.00
#
_symmetry.space_group_name_H-M   'P 1'
#
loop_
_entity.id
_entity.type
_entity.pdbx_description
1 polymer ?
#
loop_
_entity_poly.entity_id
_entity_poly.type
_entity_poly.pdbx_seq_one_letter_code
_entity_poly.pdbx_strand_id
1 'polypeptide(L)'
;MKFFIDTANVDEIRKANDMGVIAGVTTNPSRIAKEHKDYAKTLAEIATIVDGPISGEVKATTTDAETMIKEGEAIYALDPKHMVVKIPMTVEGLKAIKALSAKGIPTNCTLIFSANQALLAARAGATYVSPFLGRLDDISQPGIDLIQTISEIFSNYPDIHTEIIAASVRNPIHITDCALAGADIATVPYKVIEQMTKHPLTDQGIEKFKADYVAVFGE
;
A
#
# COMPACT_ATOMS: atom_id res chain seq x y z
N MET A 1 6.88 -10.81 -1.30
CA MET A 1 5.95 -9.65 -1.29
C MET A 1 5.87 -9.11 0.12
N LYS A 2 6.06 -7.80 0.32
CA LYS A 2 5.88 -7.12 1.61
C LYS A 2 4.41 -6.78 1.82
N PHE A 3 3.99 -6.58 3.07
CA PHE A 3 2.65 -6.07 3.37
C PHE A 3 2.72 -4.63 3.88
N PHE A 4 1.89 -3.76 3.32
CA PHE A 4 1.54 -2.49 3.91
C PHE A 4 0.11 -2.58 4.45
N ILE A 5 -0.22 -1.81 5.46
CA ILE A 5 -1.60 -1.68 5.90
C ILE A 5 -2.28 -0.49 5.22
N ASP A 6 -3.50 -0.69 4.71
CA ASP A 6 -4.28 0.35 4.03
C ASP A 6 -5.34 0.93 4.97
N THR A 7 -4.92 1.81 5.86
CA THR A 7 -5.79 2.48 6.83
C THR A 7 -5.17 3.77 7.35
N ALA A 8 -6.01 4.67 7.89
CA ALA A 8 -5.60 5.83 8.69
C ALA A 8 -5.98 5.66 10.17
N ASN A 9 -6.57 4.53 10.54
CA ASN A 9 -6.91 4.22 11.92
C ASN A 9 -5.67 3.75 12.68
N VAL A 10 -5.24 4.55 13.64
CA VAL A 10 -4.00 4.32 14.40
C VAL A 10 -4.06 3.04 15.23
N ASP A 11 -5.23 2.67 15.76
CA ASP A 11 -5.40 1.44 16.55
C ASP A 11 -5.26 0.18 15.68
N GLU A 12 -5.79 0.22 14.44
CA GLU A 12 -5.58 -0.86 13.46
C GLU A 12 -4.11 -0.99 13.09
N ILE A 13 -3.42 0.15 12.90
CA ILE A 13 -1.99 0.18 12.59
C ILE A 13 -1.17 -0.43 13.74
N ARG A 14 -1.43 -0.04 14.99
CA ARG A 14 -0.75 -0.61 16.17
C ARG A 14 -0.94 -2.13 16.24
N LYS A 15 -2.18 -2.62 16.11
CA LYS A 15 -2.47 -4.06 16.13
C LYS A 15 -1.75 -4.82 15.04
N ALA A 16 -1.74 -4.29 13.81
CA ALA A 16 -1.04 -4.93 12.69
C ALA A 16 0.49 -4.89 12.87
N ASN A 17 1.02 -3.79 13.42
CA ASN A 17 2.44 -3.66 13.72
C ASN A 17 2.88 -4.65 14.81
N ASP A 18 2.06 -4.84 15.87
CA ASP A 18 2.32 -5.80 16.94
C ASP A 18 2.34 -7.26 16.43
N MET A 19 1.62 -7.56 15.34
CA MET A 19 1.71 -8.86 14.67
C MET A 19 3.06 -9.08 13.96
N GLY A 20 3.85 -8.03 13.73
CA GLY A 20 5.16 -8.09 13.07
C GLY A 20 5.10 -8.39 11.57
N VAL A 21 3.95 -8.17 10.92
CA VAL A 21 3.74 -8.55 9.51
C VAL A 21 3.76 -7.38 8.54
N ILE A 22 3.61 -6.14 9.02
CA ILE A 22 3.57 -4.97 8.15
C ILE A 22 4.93 -4.29 8.04
N ALA A 23 5.23 -3.79 6.84
CA ALA A 23 6.46 -3.09 6.50
C ALA A 23 6.23 -1.61 6.12
N GLY A 24 4.99 -1.13 6.16
CA GLY A 24 4.63 0.24 5.79
C GLY A 24 3.13 0.49 5.85
N VAL A 25 2.75 1.71 5.50
CA VAL A 25 1.35 2.17 5.54
C VAL A 25 0.99 2.94 4.28
N THR A 26 -0.20 2.68 3.74
CA THR A 26 -0.80 3.59 2.76
C THR A 26 -2.02 4.27 3.35
N THR A 27 -2.08 5.57 3.17
CA THR A 27 -3.26 6.37 3.50
C THR A 27 -3.86 7.00 2.24
N ASN A 28 -5.02 7.58 2.36
CA ASN A 28 -5.61 8.45 1.35
C ASN A 28 -6.57 9.46 2.01
N PRO A 29 -6.93 10.57 1.31
CA PRO A 29 -7.78 11.61 1.89
C PRO A 29 -9.11 11.11 2.44
N SER A 30 -9.74 10.14 1.76
CA SER A 30 -11.02 9.58 2.19
C SER A 30 -10.90 8.74 3.48
N ARG A 31 -9.77 8.07 3.70
CA ARG A 31 -9.53 7.31 4.93
C ARG A 31 -9.30 8.24 6.11
N ILE A 32 -8.47 9.27 5.92
CA ILE A 32 -8.20 10.25 6.99
C ILE A 32 -9.45 11.07 7.32
N ALA A 33 -10.23 11.46 6.31
CA ALA A 33 -11.50 12.15 6.54
C ALA A 33 -12.47 11.36 7.41
N LYS A 34 -12.51 10.03 7.29
CA LYS A 34 -13.34 9.15 8.14
C LYS A 34 -12.93 9.17 9.60
N GLU A 35 -11.67 9.39 9.89
CA GLU A 35 -11.16 9.46 11.27
C GLU A 35 -11.43 10.82 11.93
N HIS A 36 -11.92 11.81 11.19
CA HIS A 36 -12.20 13.18 11.68
C HIS A 36 -10.98 13.83 12.37
N LYS A 37 -9.76 13.47 11.94
CA LYS A 37 -8.49 13.92 12.51
C LYS A 37 -7.75 14.87 11.57
N ASP A 38 -6.83 15.65 12.14
CA ASP A 38 -5.90 16.47 11.38
C ASP A 38 -4.95 15.60 10.55
N TYR A 39 -4.82 15.94 9.27
CA TYR A 39 -4.06 15.15 8.30
C TYR A 39 -2.59 15.00 8.68
N ALA A 40 -1.92 16.13 8.93
CA ALA A 40 -0.49 16.15 9.21
C ALA A 40 -0.17 15.47 10.56
N LYS A 41 -1.01 15.72 11.58
CA LYS A 41 -0.85 15.08 12.88
C LYS A 41 -1.04 13.56 12.80
N THR A 42 -2.00 13.09 12.00
CA THR A 42 -2.22 11.66 11.81
C THR A 42 -1.03 10.99 11.14
N LEU A 43 -0.46 11.59 10.07
CA LEU A 43 0.74 11.06 9.43
C LEU A 43 1.94 11.03 10.39
N ALA A 44 2.15 12.09 11.15
CA ALA A 44 3.23 12.15 12.14
C ALA A 44 3.05 11.11 13.25
N GLU A 45 1.81 10.87 13.72
CA GLU A 45 1.52 9.81 14.70
C GLU A 45 1.83 8.43 14.13
N ILE A 46 1.42 8.14 12.89
CA ILE A 46 1.71 6.86 12.21
C ILE A 46 3.21 6.62 12.13
N ALA A 47 4.01 7.64 11.84
CA ALA A 47 5.46 7.55 11.76
C ALA A 47 6.15 7.18 13.09
N THR A 48 5.47 7.39 14.23
CA THR A 48 5.97 6.92 15.54
C THR A 48 5.71 5.44 15.80
N ILE A 49 4.87 4.78 14.98
CA ILE A 49 4.43 3.40 15.19
C ILE A 49 5.13 2.45 14.23
N VAL A 50 5.22 2.83 12.94
CA VAL A 50 5.74 1.96 11.88
C VAL A 50 7.08 2.49 11.40
N ASP A 51 8.13 1.68 11.50
CA ASP A 51 9.45 1.98 10.94
C ASP A 51 9.50 1.50 9.47
N GLY A 52 8.88 2.26 8.58
CA GLY A 52 8.78 1.95 7.15
C GLY A 52 8.09 3.04 6.34
N PRO A 53 7.96 2.86 5.01
CA PRO A 53 7.34 3.85 4.13
C PRO A 53 5.88 4.14 4.49
N ILE A 54 5.52 5.42 4.55
CA ILE A 54 4.17 5.90 4.84
C ILE A 54 3.71 6.80 3.70
N SER A 55 2.73 6.36 2.92
CA SER A 55 2.19 7.15 1.81
C SER A 55 1.18 8.18 2.30
N GLY A 56 1.59 9.46 2.24
CA GLY A 56 0.73 10.61 2.43
C GLY A 56 0.34 11.24 1.09
N GLU A 57 -0.95 11.39 0.81
CA GLU A 57 -1.46 11.83 -0.50
C GLU A 57 -1.67 13.35 -0.52
N VAL A 58 -1.34 13.99 -1.64
CA VAL A 58 -1.69 15.40 -1.90
C VAL A 58 -3.21 15.60 -1.84
N LYS A 59 -3.68 16.83 -1.66
CA LYS A 59 -5.12 17.09 -1.52
C LYS A 59 -5.89 16.65 -2.76
N ALA A 60 -7.03 16.03 -2.55
CA ALA A 60 -7.89 15.54 -3.64
C ALA A 60 -8.41 16.66 -4.57
N THR A 61 -8.39 17.91 -4.11
CA THR A 61 -8.82 19.09 -4.88
C THR A 61 -7.70 19.74 -5.68
N THR A 62 -6.44 19.32 -5.49
CA THR A 62 -5.29 19.88 -6.20
C THR A 62 -5.15 19.25 -7.57
N THR A 63 -5.12 20.09 -8.62
CA THR A 63 -5.12 19.62 -10.01
C THR A 63 -3.89 20.04 -10.82
N ASP A 64 -3.07 20.95 -10.33
CA ASP A 64 -1.86 21.44 -11.00
C ASP A 64 -0.57 20.93 -10.37
N ALA A 65 0.46 20.77 -11.18
CA ALA A 65 1.74 20.21 -10.74
C ALA A 65 2.47 21.08 -9.71
N GLU A 66 2.42 22.41 -9.84
CA GLU A 66 3.14 23.31 -8.94
C GLU A 66 2.61 23.19 -7.50
N THR A 67 1.29 23.17 -7.36
CA THR A 67 0.64 22.99 -6.05
C THR A 67 0.89 21.58 -5.50
N MET A 68 0.81 20.52 -6.34
CA MET A 68 1.15 19.14 -5.91
C MET A 68 2.60 19.04 -5.41
N ILE A 69 3.56 19.71 -6.05
CA ILE A 69 4.97 19.74 -5.60
C ILE A 69 5.07 20.38 -4.22
N LYS A 70 4.47 21.56 -4.02
CA LYS A 70 4.50 22.25 -2.72
C LYS A 70 3.86 21.42 -1.59
N GLU A 71 2.72 20.81 -1.87
CA GLU A 71 2.04 19.90 -0.92
C GLU A 71 2.90 18.66 -0.64
N GLY A 72 3.53 18.10 -1.67
CA GLY A 72 4.42 16.95 -1.54
C GLY A 72 5.65 17.25 -0.69
N GLU A 73 6.28 18.40 -0.89
CA GLU A 73 7.40 18.85 -0.05
C GLU A 73 6.99 19.04 1.41
N ALA A 74 5.79 19.58 1.64
CA ALA A 74 5.24 19.74 2.99
C ALA A 74 4.94 18.39 3.66
N ILE A 75 4.40 17.41 2.93
CA ILE A 75 4.19 16.05 3.42
C ILE A 75 5.53 15.39 3.76
N TYR A 76 6.49 15.45 2.85
CA TYR A 76 7.82 14.86 3.06
C TYR A 76 8.53 15.45 4.27
N ALA A 77 8.40 16.77 4.49
CA ALA A 77 9.00 17.46 5.63
C ALA A 77 8.45 17.04 7.00
N LEU A 78 7.29 16.36 7.07
CA LEU A 78 6.75 15.83 8.33
C LEU A 78 7.68 14.78 8.95
N ASP A 79 8.22 13.90 8.12
CA ASP A 79 9.21 12.89 8.51
C ASP A 79 9.95 12.38 7.25
N PRO A 80 11.08 12.98 6.87
CA PRO A 80 11.82 12.60 5.66
C PRO A 80 12.32 11.14 5.64
N LYS A 81 12.36 10.47 6.78
CA LYS A 81 12.76 9.05 6.86
C LYS A 81 11.67 8.13 6.34
N HIS A 82 10.41 8.46 6.59
CA HIS A 82 9.29 7.54 6.35
C HIS A 82 8.29 8.02 5.29
N MET A 83 8.17 9.37 5.09
CA MET A 83 7.14 9.89 4.19
C MET A 83 7.42 9.61 2.72
N VAL A 84 6.40 9.10 2.04
CA VAL A 84 6.30 8.91 0.59
C VAL A 84 5.14 9.75 0.09
N VAL A 85 5.38 10.61 -0.89
CA VAL A 85 4.35 11.50 -1.42
C VAL A 85 3.47 10.76 -2.42
N LYS A 86 2.19 10.60 -2.11
CA LYS A 86 1.24 9.91 -2.97
C LYS A 86 0.55 10.91 -3.90
N ILE A 87 0.57 10.62 -5.21
CA ILE A 87 0.18 11.55 -6.29
C ILE A 87 -0.71 10.81 -7.29
N PRO A 88 -1.87 11.38 -7.70
CA PRO A 88 -2.76 10.74 -8.66
C PRO A 88 -2.15 10.69 -10.06
N MET A 89 -2.49 9.63 -10.82
CA MET A 89 -2.05 9.41 -12.20
C MET A 89 -2.74 10.36 -13.16
N THR A 90 -2.13 11.53 -13.35
CA THR A 90 -2.55 12.57 -14.30
C THR A 90 -1.32 13.14 -14.99
N VAL A 91 -1.51 13.94 -16.06
CA VAL A 91 -0.39 14.66 -16.71
C VAL A 91 0.33 15.56 -15.71
N GLU A 92 -0.42 16.31 -14.89
CA GLU A 92 0.14 17.19 -13.88
C GLU A 92 0.79 16.39 -12.74
N GLY A 93 0.19 15.24 -12.36
CA GLY A 93 0.79 14.30 -11.41
C GLY A 93 2.14 13.76 -11.87
N LEU A 94 2.28 13.38 -13.15
CA LEU A 94 3.57 12.94 -13.71
C LEU A 94 4.63 14.05 -13.68
N LYS A 95 4.27 15.30 -13.96
CA LYS A 95 5.17 16.46 -13.82
C LYS A 95 5.62 16.63 -12.37
N ALA A 96 4.70 16.51 -11.42
CA ALA A 96 5.00 16.60 -9.99
C ALA A 96 5.92 15.45 -9.53
N ILE A 97 5.64 14.21 -9.94
CA ILE A 97 6.49 13.03 -9.65
C ILE A 97 7.92 13.27 -10.16
N LYS A 98 8.08 13.70 -11.40
CA LYS A 98 9.40 14.01 -11.97
C LYS A 98 10.14 15.07 -11.15
N ALA A 99 9.48 16.14 -10.75
CA ALA A 99 10.10 17.21 -10.00
C ALA A 99 10.50 16.78 -8.58
N LEU A 100 9.66 16.01 -7.89
CA LEU A 100 9.93 15.49 -6.55
C LEU A 100 11.03 14.43 -6.58
N SER A 101 11.00 13.51 -7.54
CA SER A 101 12.05 12.50 -7.74
C SER A 101 13.42 13.15 -7.98
N ALA A 102 13.50 14.22 -8.78
CA ALA A 102 14.75 14.98 -8.99
C ALA A 102 15.28 15.61 -7.70
N LYS A 103 14.47 15.79 -6.67
CA LYS A 103 14.84 16.27 -5.33
C LYS A 103 15.14 15.14 -4.34
N GLY A 104 15.09 13.87 -4.79
CA GLY A 104 15.25 12.70 -3.93
C GLY A 104 14.05 12.41 -3.03
N ILE A 105 12.90 13.01 -3.30
CA ILE A 105 11.66 12.77 -2.55
C ILE A 105 10.93 11.55 -3.15
N PRO A 106 10.71 10.46 -2.38
CA PRO A 106 10.04 9.27 -2.88
C PRO A 106 8.56 9.54 -3.14
N THR A 107 8.04 8.99 -4.24
CA THR A 107 6.65 9.17 -4.65
C THR A 107 5.94 7.84 -4.90
N ASN A 108 4.63 7.83 -4.66
CA ASN A 108 3.72 6.71 -4.95
C ASN A 108 2.64 7.20 -5.94
N CYS A 109 2.75 6.77 -7.20
CA CYS A 109 1.75 7.11 -8.20
C CYS A 109 0.49 6.25 -7.98
N THR A 110 -0.63 6.89 -7.66
CA THR A 110 -1.89 6.21 -7.34
C THR A 110 -2.95 6.33 -8.43
N LEU A 111 -4.05 5.59 -8.29
CA LEU A 111 -5.16 5.53 -9.25
C LEU A 111 -4.69 5.01 -10.63
N ILE A 112 -3.92 3.95 -10.60
CA ILE A 112 -3.44 3.25 -11.80
C ILE A 112 -4.42 2.13 -12.14
N PHE A 113 -4.90 2.13 -13.39
CA PHE A 113 -5.85 1.16 -13.93
C PHE A 113 -5.41 0.56 -15.26
N SER A 114 -4.21 0.89 -15.75
CA SER A 114 -3.60 0.28 -16.93
C SER A 114 -2.10 0.15 -16.79
N ALA A 115 -1.51 -0.81 -17.49
CA ALA A 115 -0.06 -1.01 -17.51
C ALA A 115 0.69 0.18 -18.14
N ASN A 116 0.08 0.85 -19.12
CA ASN A 116 0.65 2.07 -19.71
C ASN A 116 0.79 3.19 -18.68
N GLN A 117 -0.20 3.36 -17.79
CA GLN A 117 -0.12 4.34 -16.71
C GLN A 117 1.03 4.01 -15.75
N ALA A 118 1.19 2.74 -15.38
CA ALA A 118 2.29 2.31 -14.51
C ALA A 118 3.66 2.56 -15.15
N LEU A 119 3.81 2.26 -16.44
CA LEU A 119 5.05 2.49 -17.18
C LEU A 119 5.39 3.99 -17.29
N LEU A 120 4.40 4.85 -17.56
CA LEU A 120 4.59 6.31 -17.56
C LEU A 120 5.03 6.83 -16.18
N ALA A 121 4.42 6.34 -15.11
CA ALA A 121 4.78 6.74 -13.75
C ALA A 121 6.21 6.29 -13.39
N ALA A 122 6.59 5.06 -13.74
CA ALA A 122 7.95 4.55 -13.55
C ALA A 122 8.99 5.40 -14.31
N ARG A 123 8.71 5.74 -15.57
CA ARG A 123 9.58 6.60 -16.38
C ARG A 123 9.64 8.05 -15.90
N ALA A 124 8.62 8.54 -15.20
CA ALA A 124 8.65 9.82 -14.51
C ALA A 124 9.48 9.80 -13.21
N GLY A 125 9.92 8.63 -12.75
CA GLY A 125 10.75 8.45 -11.55
C GLY A 125 9.95 8.12 -10.27
N ALA A 126 8.73 7.61 -10.39
CA ALA A 126 7.97 7.15 -9.23
C ALA A 126 8.71 6.01 -8.52
N THR A 127 8.82 6.10 -7.18
CA THR A 127 9.37 5.03 -6.34
C THR A 127 8.42 3.85 -6.28
N TYR A 128 7.12 4.14 -6.23
CA TYR A 128 6.04 3.16 -6.19
C TYR A 128 4.95 3.49 -7.20
N VAL A 129 4.28 2.44 -7.68
CA VAL A 129 3.01 2.54 -8.42
C VAL A 129 1.96 1.73 -7.68
N SER A 130 0.75 2.29 -7.57
CA SER A 130 -0.39 1.64 -6.90
C SER A 130 -1.49 1.30 -7.89
N PRO A 131 -1.44 0.16 -8.61
CA PRO A 131 -2.54 -0.35 -9.41
C PRO A 131 -3.69 -0.87 -8.54
N PHE A 132 -4.93 -0.55 -8.93
CA PHE A 132 -6.14 -0.80 -8.15
C PHE A 132 -6.89 -2.03 -8.66
N LEU A 133 -6.44 -3.24 -8.26
CA LEU A 133 -7.05 -4.48 -8.75
C LEU A 133 -8.53 -4.63 -8.34
N GLY A 134 -8.89 -4.38 -7.08
CA GLY A 134 -10.26 -4.61 -6.64
C GLY A 134 -11.30 -3.69 -7.27
N ARG A 135 -10.92 -2.47 -7.72
CA ARG A 135 -11.84 -1.61 -8.48
C ARG A 135 -12.07 -2.11 -9.91
N LEU A 136 -11.12 -2.82 -10.51
CA LEU A 136 -11.31 -3.47 -11.80
C LEU A 136 -12.28 -4.66 -11.64
N ASP A 137 -12.13 -5.45 -10.58
CA ASP A 137 -13.07 -6.53 -10.28
C ASP A 137 -14.50 -6.00 -10.08
N ASP A 138 -14.67 -4.83 -9.43
CA ASP A 138 -15.97 -4.18 -9.24
C ASP A 138 -16.70 -3.88 -10.58
N ILE A 139 -15.95 -3.81 -11.70
CA ILE A 139 -16.50 -3.61 -13.07
C ILE A 139 -16.35 -4.85 -13.97
N SER A 140 -16.16 -6.01 -13.36
CA SER A 140 -16.02 -7.30 -14.05
C SER A 140 -14.80 -7.41 -14.97
N GLN A 141 -13.71 -6.75 -14.63
CA GLN A 141 -12.40 -6.90 -15.23
C GLN A 141 -11.46 -7.58 -14.25
N PRO A 142 -10.82 -8.72 -14.58
CA PRO A 142 -9.88 -9.37 -13.67
C PRO A 142 -8.72 -8.42 -13.29
N GLY A 143 -8.79 -7.88 -12.07
CA GLY A 143 -7.81 -6.88 -11.62
C GLY A 143 -6.41 -7.44 -11.45
N ILE A 144 -6.29 -8.75 -11.24
CA ILE A 144 -5.00 -9.42 -11.11
C ILE A 144 -4.19 -9.40 -12.41
N ASP A 145 -4.85 -9.42 -13.58
CA ASP A 145 -4.18 -9.35 -14.88
C ASP A 145 -3.40 -8.04 -15.04
N LEU A 146 -3.89 -6.95 -14.43
CA LEU A 146 -3.17 -5.68 -14.42
C LEU A 146 -1.85 -5.79 -13.62
N ILE A 147 -1.89 -6.41 -12.45
CA ILE A 147 -0.71 -6.61 -11.60
C ILE A 147 0.33 -7.43 -12.34
N GLN A 148 -0.08 -8.58 -12.89
CA GLN A 148 0.78 -9.48 -13.65
C GLN A 148 1.42 -8.77 -14.85
N THR A 149 0.61 -8.07 -15.65
CA THR A 149 1.10 -7.33 -16.82
C THR A 149 2.13 -6.26 -16.45
N ILE A 150 1.90 -5.51 -15.36
CA ILE A 150 2.87 -4.50 -14.91
C ILE A 150 4.18 -5.17 -14.46
N SER A 151 4.10 -6.26 -13.69
CA SER A 151 5.25 -7.02 -13.22
C SER A 151 6.08 -7.56 -14.39
N GLU A 152 5.43 -8.16 -15.39
CA GLU A 152 6.09 -8.65 -16.60
C GLU A 152 6.76 -7.52 -17.41
N ILE A 153 6.10 -6.37 -17.54
CA ILE A 153 6.70 -5.20 -18.21
C ILE A 153 7.93 -4.72 -17.45
N PHE A 154 7.83 -4.52 -16.14
CA PHE A 154 8.94 -3.98 -15.36
C PHE A 154 10.14 -4.92 -15.35
N SER A 155 9.92 -6.24 -15.35
CA SER A 155 10.98 -7.24 -15.39
C SER A 155 11.82 -7.21 -16.69
N ASN A 156 11.26 -6.67 -17.79
CA ASN A 156 11.96 -6.52 -19.05
C ASN A 156 12.94 -5.32 -19.07
N TYR A 157 12.85 -4.42 -18.09
CA TYR A 157 13.65 -3.19 -18.06
C TYR A 157 14.42 -3.08 -16.74
N PRO A 158 15.69 -3.50 -16.69
CA PRO A 158 16.47 -3.52 -15.44
C PRO A 158 16.78 -2.13 -14.87
N ASP A 159 16.52 -1.07 -15.62
CA ASP A 159 16.63 0.32 -15.19
C ASP A 159 15.36 0.84 -14.50
N ILE A 160 14.27 0.07 -14.48
CA ILE A 160 13.06 0.37 -13.71
C ILE A 160 13.22 -0.24 -12.32
N HIS A 161 13.33 0.63 -11.31
CA HIS A 161 13.40 0.24 -9.89
C HIS A 161 12.10 0.55 -9.13
N THR A 162 11.04 0.90 -9.84
CA THR A 162 9.73 1.20 -9.27
C THR A 162 9.08 -0.07 -8.73
N GLU A 163 8.72 -0.09 -7.44
CA GLU A 163 8.01 -1.20 -6.80
C GLU A 163 6.49 -1.11 -7.02
N ILE A 164 5.86 -2.26 -7.19
CA ILE A 164 4.41 -2.40 -7.40
C ILE A 164 3.74 -2.58 -6.04
N ILE A 165 2.87 -1.64 -5.66
CA ILE A 165 1.97 -1.76 -4.50
C ILE A 165 0.58 -2.17 -5.00
N ALA A 166 0.25 -3.46 -4.96
CA ALA A 166 -1.10 -3.92 -5.27
C ALA A 166 -2.10 -3.30 -4.30
N ALA A 167 -3.02 -2.48 -4.81
CA ALA A 167 -3.94 -1.67 -4.03
C ALA A 167 -5.41 -2.04 -4.28
N SER A 168 -6.30 -1.57 -3.41
CA SER A 168 -7.72 -1.92 -3.47
C SER A 168 -8.00 -3.42 -3.25
N VAL A 169 -7.19 -4.07 -2.41
CA VAL A 169 -7.35 -5.46 -2.00
C VAL A 169 -8.67 -5.65 -1.23
N ARG A 170 -9.40 -6.73 -1.52
CA ARG A 170 -10.73 -6.99 -0.95
C ARG A 170 -10.79 -8.23 -0.06
N ASN A 171 -9.93 -9.23 -0.28
CA ASN A 171 -10.00 -10.53 0.36
C ASN A 171 -8.64 -11.26 0.34
N PRO A 172 -8.47 -12.37 1.09
CA PRO A 172 -7.23 -13.14 1.12
C PRO A 172 -6.81 -13.77 -0.22
N ILE A 173 -7.76 -14.07 -1.14
CA ILE A 173 -7.43 -14.62 -2.46
C ILE A 173 -6.62 -13.60 -3.26
N HIS A 174 -7.01 -12.32 -3.25
CA HIS A 174 -6.24 -11.25 -3.88
C HIS A 174 -4.78 -11.23 -3.41
N ILE A 175 -4.52 -11.56 -2.14
CA ILE A 175 -3.15 -11.57 -1.60
C ILE A 175 -2.32 -12.68 -2.22
N THR A 176 -2.89 -13.89 -2.31
CA THR A 176 -2.22 -15.04 -2.94
C THR A 176 -1.95 -14.74 -4.41
N ASP A 177 -2.96 -14.24 -5.12
CA ASP A 177 -2.86 -13.92 -6.55
C ASP A 177 -1.82 -12.81 -6.80
N CYS A 178 -1.81 -11.73 -6.00
CA CYS A 178 -0.80 -10.68 -6.09
C CYS A 178 0.62 -11.20 -5.85
N ALA A 179 0.79 -12.11 -4.88
CA ALA A 179 2.09 -12.72 -4.62
C ALA A 179 2.58 -13.58 -5.81
N LEU A 180 1.67 -14.33 -6.43
CA LEU A 180 1.96 -15.13 -7.62
C LEU A 180 2.22 -14.27 -8.86
N ALA A 181 1.52 -13.16 -9.00
CA ALA A 181 1.66 -12.21 -10.10
C ALA A 181 2.92 -11.33 -10.01
N GLY A 182 3.71 -11.44 -8.93
CA GLY A 182 4.97 -10.71 -8.79
C GLY A 182 4.83 -9.27 -8.27
N ALA A 183 3.76 -8.95 -7.53
CA ALA A 183 3.70 -7.68 -6.81
C ALA A 183 4.80 -7.60 -5.74
N ASP A 184 5.47 -6.46 -5.60
CA ASP A 184 6.49 -6.23 -4.57
C ASP A 184 5.85 -6.08 -3.19
N ILE A 185 4.71 -5.40 -3.16
CA ILE A 185 3.96 -5.03 -1.97
C ILE A 185 2.46 -5.22 -2.24
N ALA A 186 1.72 -5.67 -1.23
CA ALA A 186 0.27 -5.54 -1.20
C ALA A 186 -0.13 -4.61 -0.06
N THR A 187 -0.96 -3.60 -0.33
CA THR A 187 -1.54 -2.78 0.73
C THR A 187 -2.92 -3.29 1.10
N VAL A 188 -3.07 -3.72 2.35
CA VAL A 188 -4.11 -4.63 2.81
C VAL A 188 -4.94 -3.98 3.92
N PRO A 189 -6.29 -3.95 3.83
CA PRO A 189 -7.14 -3.54 4.96
C PRO A 189 -6.91 -4.45 6.18
N TYR A 190 -6.95 -3.89 7.40
CA TYR A 190 -6.74 -4.63 8.65
C TYR A 190 -7.61 -5.90 8.74
N LYS A 191 -8.91 -5.77 8.39
CA LYS A 191 -9.83 -6.92 8.37
C LYS A 191 -9.35 -8.08 7.48
N VAL A 192 -8.73 -7.78 6.35
CA VAL A 192 -8.21 -8.82 5.45
C VAL A 192 -6.97 -9.48 6.06
N ILE A 193 -6.09 -8.70 6.73
CA ILE A 193 -4.95 -9.26 7.47
C ILE A 193 -5.45 -10.25 8.52
N GLU A 194 -6.48 -9.90 9.30
CA GLU A 194 -7.09 -10.82 10.28
C GLU A 194 -7.69 -12.07 9.61
N GLN A 195 -8.35 -11.91 8.45
CA GLN A 195 -8.91 -13.05 7.71
C GLN A 195 -7.83 -14.03 7.26
N MET A 196 -6.64 -13.55 6.87
CA MET A 196 -5.53 -14.40 6.44
C MET A 196 -5.01 -15.34 7.54
N THR A 197 -5.21 -15.02 8.81
CA THR A 197 -4.79 -15.87 9.94
C THR A 197 -5.77 -17.00 10.23
N LYS A 198 -6.98 -16.99 9.66
CA LYS A 198 -8.07 -17.91 10.01
C LYS A 198 -8.15 -19.08 9.05
N HIS A 199 -8.06 -20.30 9.59
CA HIS A 199 -8.28 -21.51 8.83
C HIS A 199 -8.90 -22.61 9.73
N PRO A 200 -10.01 -23.29 9.31
CA PRO A 200 -10.68 -24.30 10.12
C PRO A 200 -9.75 -25.43 10.59
N LEU A 201 -8.80 -25.84 9.75
CA LEU A 201 -7.84 -26.90 10.12
C LEU A 201 -6.80 -26.42 11.14
N THR A 202 -6.48 -25.14 11.18
CA THR A 202 -5.63 -24.58 12.24
C THR A 202 -6.33 -24.65 13.58
N ASP A 203 -7.59 -24.25 13.66
CA ASP A 203 -8.40 -24.31 14.88
C ASP A 203 -8.55 -25.76 15.37
N GLN A 204 -8.89 -26.67 14.46
CA GLN A 204 -8.99 -28.12 14.78
C GLN A 204 -7.65 -28.69 15.24
N GLY A 205 -6.55 -28.30 14.60
CA GLY A 205 -5.20 -28.73 14.97
C GLY A 205 -4.80 -28.28 16.38
N ILE A 206 -5.09 -27.00 16.72
CA ILE A 206 -4.84 -26.45 18.04
C ILE A 206 -5.62 -27.23 19.12
N GLU A 207 -6.92 -27.46 18.90
CA GLU A 207 -7.75 -28.20 19.87
C GLU A 207 -7.28 -29.65 20.03
N LYS A 208 -6.88 -30.31 18.95
CA LYS A 208 -6.31 -31.64 19.01
C LYS A 208 -5.01 -31.66 19.80
N PHE A 209 -4.05 -30.76 19.52
CA PHE A 209 -2.78 -30.72 20.23
C PHE A 209 -2.97 -30.41 21.71
N LYS A 210 -3.91 -29.54 22.05
CA LYS A 210 -4.28 -29.27 23.44
C LYS A 210 -4.81 -30.53 24.14
N ALA A 211 -5.73 -31.27 23.50
CA ALA A 211 -6.28 -32.50 24.06
C ALA A 211 -5.19 -33.56 24.27
N ASP A 212 -4.32 -33.77 23.28
CA ASP A 212 -3.21 -34.71 23.37
C ASP A 212 -2.22 -34.32 24.51
N TYR A 213 -1.93 -33.00 24.66
CA TYR A 213 -1.08 -32.49 25.72
C TYR A 213 -1.66 -32.76 27.12
N VAL A 214 -2.93 -32.40 27.31
CA VAL A 214 -3.64 -32.60 28.59
C VAL A 214 -3.71 -34.10 28.97
N ALA A 215 -3.94 -34.98 27.99
CA ALA A 215 -3.99 -36.43 28.24
C ALA A 215 -2.66 -36.99 28.76
N VAL A 216 -1.51 -36.41 28.39
CA VAL A 216 -0.18 -36.89 28.80
C VAL A 216 0.34 -36.17 30.05
N PHE A 217 0.11 -34.86 30.16
CA PHE A 217 0.74 -34.03 31.18
C PHE A 217 -0.20 -33.53 32.29
N GLY A 218 -1.52 -33.67 32.12
CA GLY A 218 -2.48 -33.50 33.21
C GLY A 218 -2.79 -32.07 33.64
N GLU A 219 -2.83 -31.11 32.71
CA GLU A 219 -3.26 -29.72 32.98
C GLU A 219 -4.63 -29.40 32.38
#